data_eaef631a0fd058aade3e8a999c713f2b
#
_entry.id   eaef631a0fd058aade3e8a999c713f2b
#
_cell.length_a   1.000
_cell.length_b   1.000
_cell.length_c   1.000
_cell.angle_alpha   90.00
_cell.angle_beta   90.00
_cell.angle_gamma   90.00
#
_symmetry.space_group_name_H-M   'P 1'
#
loop_
_entity.id
_entity.type
_entity.pdbx_description
1 polymer ?
#
loop_
_entity_poly.entity_id
_entity_poly.type
_entity_poly.pdbx_seq_one_letter_code
_entity_poly.pdbx_strand_id
1 'polypeptide(L)'
;MKLRRIDSELVRRKMVRSRSHAQELIAQRRVLLDGQVVEKPARQMDPAQALVITQGDDPDYVSRGAFKLAGALDALGEHAPIVQGRRCMDAGASTGGFTDVLLRRGAASVVAVDVGYGQLAWRLQSDPRVEVMDRTNVRLMKAGDILPAPELIVGDLSFISLTLVLPALVSVAAPDADFLLMVKPQFEIGKDRLGSGGVVRNLDHHRETITQVIDCARGLGLRIAAVQASPLPGPSGNVEYFVSMRANHPEALEDSQISEAIQKAINEGPAGRGIGMHMHKNA
;
A
#
# COMPACT_ATOMS: atom_id res chain seq x y z
N MET A 1 -13.23 -20.76 36.14
CA MET A 1 -12.29 -19.90 35.44
C MET A 1 -13.06 -19.14 34.37
N LYS A 2 -12.76 -17.83 34.12
CA LYS A 2 -13.51 -17.04 33.14
C LYS A 2 -12.91 -17.28 31.75
N LEU A 3 -13.66 -17.90 30.83
CA LEU A 3 -13.24 -18.10 29.46
C LEU A 3 -13.00 -16.76 28.75
N ARG A 4 -12.09 -16.74 27.80
CA ARG A 4 -11.70 -15.55 27.02
C ARG A 4 -11.78 -15.84 25.53
N ARG A 5 -12.08 -14.84 24.74
CA ARG A 5 -12.01 -14.92 23.28
C ARG A 5 -10.56 -15.04 22.83
N ILE A 6 -10.29 -15.90 21.86
CA ILE A 6 -8.93 -16.14 21.36
C ILE A 6 -8.31 -14.87 20.79
N ASP A 7 -9.06 -14.09 20.00
CA ASP A 7 -8.56 -12.83 19.42
C ASP A 7 -8.09 -11.84 20.50
N SER A 8 -8.82 -11.75 21.61
CA SER A 8 -8.47 -10.90 22.75
C SER A 8 -7.34 -11.46 23.59
N GLU A 9 -7.26 -12.78 23.72
CA GLU A 9 -6.22 -13.45 24.50
C GLU A 9 -4.86 -13.39 23.81
N LEU A 10 -4.82 -13.49 22.47
CA LEU A 10 -3.60 -13.29 21.67
C LEU A 10 -2.98 -11.90 21.91
N VAL A 11 -3.82 -10.85 21.93
CA VAL A 11 -3.38 -9.48 22.24
C VAL A 11 -2.88 -9.39 23.69
N ARG A 12 -3.64 -9.93 24.66
CA ARG A 12 -3.27 -9.91 26.08
C ARG A 12 -1.92 -10.58 26.33
N ARG A 13 -1.63 -11.69 25.64
CA ARG A 13 -0.34 -12.40 25.73
C ARG A 13 0.77 -11.72 24.93
N LYS A 14 0.48 -10.58 24.28
CA LYS A 14 1.42 -9.87 23.41
C LYS A 14 1.96 -10.71 22.24
N MET A 15 1.20 -11.73 21.83
CA MET A 15 1.54 -12.57 20.68
C MET A 15 1.20 -11.90 19.36
N VAL A 16 0.31 -10.93 19.38
CA VAL A 16 -0.09 -10.10 18.24
C VAL A 16 -0.23 -8.64 18.66
N ARG A 17 -0.10 -7.72 17.71
CA ARG A 17 -0.16 -6.27 17.94
C ARG A 17 -1.58 -5.72 18.13
N SER A 18 -2.59 -6.39 17.56
CA SER A 18 -3.99 -5.94 17.61
C SER A 18 -4.96 -7.11 17.42
N ARG A 19 -6.26 -6.88 17.74
CA ARG A 19 -7.31 -7.87 17.46
C ARG A 19 -7.50 -8.11 15.98
N SER A 20 -7.33 -7.09 15.13
CA SER A 20 -7.38 -7.25 13.67
C SER A 20 -6.27 -8.18 13.19
N HIS A 21 -5.05 -8.02 13.68
CA HIS A 21 -3.93 -8.91 13.38
C HIS A 21 -4.20 -10.36 13.87
N ALA A 22 -4.81 -10.52 15.05
CA ALA A 22 -5.24 -11.86 15.51
C ALA A 22 -6.25 -12.50 14.55
N GLN A 23 -7.22 -11.73 14.08
CA GLN A 23 -8.25 -12.20 13.13
C GLN A 23 -7.66 -12.59 11.78
N GLU A 24 -6.68 -11.83 11.28
CA GLU A 24 -5.95 -12.16 10.05
C GLU A 24 -5.20 -13.48 10.17
N LEU A 25 -4.44 -13.68 11.26
CA LEU A 25 -3.71 -14.94 11.49
C LEU A 25 -4.65 -16.15 11.66
N ILE A 26 -5.81 -15.94 12.28
CA ILE A 26 -6.83 -16.99 12.40
C ILE A 26 -7.43 -17.32 11.02
N ALA A 27 -7.75 -16.32 10.19
CA ALA A 27 -8.24 -16.53 8.84
C ALA A 27 -7.21 -17.27 7.95
N GLN A 28 -5.92 -17.01 8.17
CA GLN A 28 -4.81 -17.74 7.54
C GLN A 28 -4.55 -19.13 8.15
N ARG A 29 -5.37 -19.60 9.11
CA ARG A 29 -5.24 -20.89 9.81
C ARG A 29 -3.91 -21.07 10.55
N ARG A 30 -3.26 -19.98 10.94
CA ARG A 30 -1.93 -19.93 11.60
C ARG A 30 -2.00 -19.94 13.13
N VAL A 31 -3.18 -19.92 13.71
CA VAL A 31 -3.36 -19.96 15.16
C VAL A 31 -3.80 -21.35 15.59
N LEU A 32 -3.05 -21.95 16.50
CA LEU A 32 -3.37 -23.25 17.11
C LEU A 32 -3.72 -23.06 18.58
N LEU A 33 -4.78 -23.74 19.02
CA LEU A 33 -5.16 -23.91 20.43
C LEU A 33 -4.96 -25.37 20.79
N ASP A 34 -4.03 -25.67 21.69
CA ASP A 34 -3.66 -27.04 22.06
C ASP A 34 -3.39 -27.94 20.84
N GLY A 35 -2.71 -27.40 19.82
CA GLY A 35 -2.38 -28.09 18.58
C GLY A 35 -3.49 -28.11 17.51
N GLN A 36 -4.70 -27.68 17.83
CA GLN A 36 -5.83 -27.63 16.89
C GLN A 36 -5.98 -26.25 16.23
N VAL A 37 -6.21 -26.20 14.91
CA VAL A 37 -6.41 -24.96 14.17
C VAL A 37 -7.65 -24.21 14.69
N VAL A 38 -7.47 -22.94 14.95
CA VAL A 38 -8.55 -22.02 15.32
C VAL A 38 -9.13 -21.40 14.05
N GLU A 39 -10.44 -21.59 13.84
CA GLU A 39 -11.13 -21.05 12.65
C GLU A 39 -11.98 -19.81 12.94
N LYS A 40 -12.36 -19.59 14.20
CA LYS A 40 -13.23 -18.49 14.61
C LYS A 40 -12.55 -17.60 15.65
N PRO A 41 -12.34 -16.30 15.38
CA PRO A 41 -11.72 -15.37 16.33
C PRO A 41 -12.45 -15.27 17.67
N ALA A 42 -13.78 -15.46 17.65
CA ALA A 42 -14.63 -15.40 18.84
C ALA A 42 -14.64 -16.70 19.67
N ARG A 43 -13.94 -17.76 19.23
CA ARG A 43 -13.85 -19.03 19.98
C ARG A 43 -13.37 -18.73 21.40
N GLN A 44 -14.07 -19.32 22.37
CA GLN A 44 -13.73 -19.20 23.79
C GLN A 44 -12.63 -20.20 24.13
N MET A 45 -11.71 -19.79 24.98
CA MET A 45 -10.62 -20.63 25.49
C MET A 45 -10.39 -20.41 26.98
N ASP A 46 -9.86 -21.41 27.64
CA ASP A 46 -9.32 -21.25 28.99
C ASP A 46 -7.94 -20.58 28.91
N PRO A 47 -7.66 -19.54 29.73
CA PRO A 47 -6.34 -18.93 29.79
C PRO A 47 -5.17 -19.88 30.08
N ALA A 48 -5.42 -21.07 30.59
CA ALA A 48 -4.39 -22.10 30.80
C ALA A 48 -4.02 -22.87 29.53
N GLN A 49 -4.85 -22.83 28.49
CA GLN A 49 -4.60 -23.53 27.23
C GLN A 49 -3.44 -22.89 26.46
N ALA A 50 -2.72 -23.74 25.71
CA ALA A 50 -1.59 -23.30 24.89
C ALA A 50 -2.08 -22.69 23.59
N LEU A 51 -1.66 -21.44 23.32
CA LEU A 51 -1.80 -20.78 22.03
C LEU A 51 -0.45 -20.77 21.32
N VAL A 52 -0.46 -21.18 20.06
CA VAL A 52 0.71 -21.14 19.19
C VAL A 52 0.35 -20.44 17.89
N ILE A 53 1.21 -19.55 17.44
CA ILE A 53 1.15 -18.98 16.09
C ILE A 53 2.20 -19.70 15.26
N THR A 54 1.76 -20.43 14.23
CA THR A 54 2.68 -21.08 13.29
C THR A 54 3.35 -20.04 12.41
N GLN A 55 4.61 -20.28 12.06
CA GLN A 55 5.25 -19.50 11.00
C GLN A 55 4.51 -19.80 9.70
N GLY A 56 4.12 -18.76 8.98
CA GLY A 56 3.63 -18.86 7.60
C GLY A 56 4.76 -18.52 6.64
N ASP A 57 4.58 -18.86 5.38
CA ASP A 57 5.50 -18.48 4.31
C ASP A 57 5.46 -16.97 4.04
N ASP A 58 4.41 -16.28 4.52
CA ASP A 58 4.26 -14.83 4.35
C ASP A 58 5.23 -14.06 5.25
N PRO A 59 5.90 -13.04 4.74
CA PRO A 59 6.75 -12.16 5.53
C PRO A 59 5.98 -11.51 6.69
N ASP A 60 6.58 -11.48 7.89
CA ASP A 60 6.03 -10.75 9.05
C ASP A 60 6.26 -9.25 8.90
N TYR A 61 5.47 -8.63 8.02
CA TYR A 61 5.47 -7.18 7.84
C TYR A 61 4.80 -6.44 9.02
N VAL A 62 5.21 -5.18 9.25
CA VAL A 62 4.63 -4.35 10.31
C VAL A 62 3.15 -4.03 10.11
N SER A 63 2.66 -4.08 8.87
CA SER A 63 1.25 -3.83 8.54
C SER A 63 0.82 -4.53 7.26
N ARG A 64 -0.51 -4.69 7.09
CA ARG A 64 -1.12 -5.24 5.88
C ARG A 64 -0.80 -4.40 4.62
N GLY A 65 -0.58 -3.08 4.79
CA GLY A 65 -0.21 -2.19 3.67
C GLY A 65 1.04 -2.66 2.93
N ALA A 66 1.98 -3.31 3.62
CA ALA A 66 3.19 -3.87 3.03
C ALA A 66 2.92 -4.80 1.85
N PHE A 67 1.91 -5.67 1.95
CA PHE A 67 1.57 -6.61 0.87
C PHE A 67 1.11 -5.91 -0.41
N LYS A 68 0.60 -4.68 -0.32
CA LYS A 68 0.23 -3.88 -1.50
C LYS A 68 1.48 -3.53 -2.30
N LEU A 69 2.49 -2.93 -1.65
CA LEU A 69 3.74 -2.54 -2.32
C LEU A 69 4.54 -3.76 -2.75
N ALA A 70 4.70 -4.76 -1.88
CA ALA A 70 5.43 -5.98 -2.20
C ALA A 70 4.86 -6.67 -3.44
N GLY A 71 3.54 -6.88 -3.44
CA GLY A 71 2.87 -7.53 -4.57
C GLY A 71 2.85 -6.67 -5.84
N ALA A 72 2.82 -5.34 -5.74
CA ALA A 72 2.95 -4.47 -6.91
C ALA A 72 4.35 -4.57 -7.52
N LEU A 73 5.41 -4.53 -6.70
CA LEU A 73 6.79 -4.70 -7.15
C LEU A 73 7.00 -6.07 -7.81
N ASP A 74 6.43 -7.14 -7.23
CA ASP A 74 6.51 -8.49 -7.81
C ASP A 74 5.76 -8.60 -9.15
N ALA A 75 4.57 -8.00 -9.23
CA ALA A 75 3.76 -8.01 -10.45
C ALA A 75 4.37 -7.18 -11.59
N LEU A 76 5.07 -6.09 -11.27
CA LEU A 76 5.79 -5.27 -12.24
C LEU A 76 7.05 -5.96 -12.78
N GLY A 77 7.64 -6.90 -12.03
CA GLY A 77 8.82 -7.66 -12.46
C GLY A 77 9.97 -6.76 -12.90
N GLU A 78 10.39 -6.91 -14.16
CA GLU A 78 11.50 -6.13 -14.74
C GLU A 78 11.18 -4.63 -14.90
N HIS A 79 9.90 -4.27 -14.94
CA HIS A 79 9.43 -2.86 -14.99
C HIS A 79 9.30 -2.22 -13.60
N ALA A 80 9.58 -2.97 -12.52
CA ALA A 80 9.55 -2.43 -11.18
C ALA A 80 10.73 -1.46 -10.97
N PRO A 81 10.52 -0.35 -10.23
CA PRO A 81 11.63 0.53 -9.87
C PRO A 81 12.65 -0.23 -9.00
N ILE A 82 13.91 0.04 -9.22
CA ILE A 82 15.01 -0.53 -8.43
C ILE A 82 14.95 0.04 -7.01
N VAL A 83 14.89 -0.82 -6.00
CA VAL A 83 14.92 -0.44 -4.58
C VAL A 83 16.33 -0.60 -3.99
N GLN A 84 17.01 -1.66 -4.40
CA GLN A 84 18.32 -2.05 -3.88
C GLN A 84 19.34 -0.89 -3.95
N GLY A 85 19.90 -0.54 -2.80
CA GLY A 85 20.98 0.46 -2.69
C GLY A 85 20.53 1.92 -2.78
N ARG A 86 19.22 2.19 -3.01
CA ARG A 86 18.70 3.55 -3.15
C ARG A 86 18.26 4.17 -1.83
N ARG A 87 18.34 5.50 -1.77
CA ARG A 87 17.64 6.31 -0.78
C ARG A 87 16.19 6.47 -1.24
N CYS A 88 15.27 5.96 -0.43
CA CYS A 88 13.85 5.97 -0.72
C CYS A 88 13.08 6.96 0.17
N MET A 89 11.90 7.40 -0.29
CA MET A 89 10.91 8.11 0.52
C MET A 89 9.61 7.30 0.54
N ASP A 90 9.03 7.13 1.72
CA ASP A 90 7.70 6.57 1.94
C ASP A 90 6.75 7.72 2.31
N ALA A 91 5.93 8.16 1.36
CA ALA A 91 4.97 9.24 1.52
C ALA A 91 3.64 8.71 2.07
N GLY A 92 3.32 9.05 3.33
CA GLY A 92 2.20 8.49 4.06
C GLY A 92 2.58 7.19 4.75
N ALA A 93 3.70 7.18 5.46
CA ALA A 93 4.30 5.97 6.02
C ALA A 93 3.42 5.25 7.05
N SER A 94 2.59 5.97 7.81
CA SER A 94 1.68 5.41 8.83
C SER A 94 2.42 4.44 9.75
N THR A 95 2.01 3.17 9.84
CA THR A 95 2.69 2.15 10.65
C THR A 95 3.99 1.63 10.03
N GLY A 96 4.32 2.02 8.79
CA GLY A 96 5.58 1.70 8.11
C GLY A 96 5.52 0.47 7.20
N GLY A 97 4.34 0.13 6.68
CA GLY A 97 4.22 -1.03 5.80
C GLY A 97 5.11 -0.93 4.56
N PHE A 98 5.09 0.21 3.88
CA PHE A 98 5.93 0.44 2.70
C PHE A 98 7.40 0.58 3.08
N THR A 99 7.71 1.29 4.15
CA THR A 99 9.06 1.38 4.73
C THR A 99 9.67 0.00 4.98
N ASP A 100 8.92 -0.93 5.60
CA ASP A 100 9.38 -2.31 5.88
C ASP A 100 9.70 -3.08 4.58
N VAL A 101 8.87 -2.93 3.54
CA VAL A 101 9.14 -3.54 2.22
C VAL A 101 10.41 -2.96 1.60
N LEU A 102 10.56 -1.65 1.58
CA LEU A 102 11.75 -1.00 1.02
C LEU A 102 13.04 -1.47 1.68
N LEU A 103 13.06 -1.52 3.03
CA LEU A 103 14.21 -2.00 3.78
C LEU A 103 14.54 -3.47 3.48
N ARG A 104 13.53 -4.33 3.39
CA ARG A 104 13.71 -5.76 3.04
C ARG A 104 14.14 -5.97 1.59
N ARG A 105 13.78 -5.05 0.70
CA ARG A 105 14.23 -5.02 -0.70
C ARG A 105 15.60 -4.34 -0.86
N GLY A 106 16.28 -4.02 0.25
CA GLY A 106 17.66 -3.54 0.25
C GLY A 106 17.82 -2.05 0.00
N ALA A 107 16.83 -1.21 0.31
CA ALA A 107 17.00 0.23 0.32
C ALA A 107 18.19 0.62 1.23
N ALA A 108 19.04 1.55 0.76
CA ALA A 108 20.14 2.07 1.56
C ALA A 108 19.64 2.89 2.75
N SER A 109 18.59 3.68 2.53
CA SER A 109 17.87 4.40 3.58
C SER A 109 16.45 4.72 3.14
N VAL A 110 15.56 4.96 4.12
CA VAL A 110 14.17 5.33 3.87
C VAL A 110 13.79 6.55 4.71
N VAL A 111 13.29 7.60 4.08
CA VAL A 111 12.65 8.73 4.76
C VAL A 111 11.17 8.42 4.87
N ALA A 112 10.69 8.16 6.07
CA ALA A 112 9.30 7.85 6.38
C ALA A 112 8.56 9.14 6.76
N VAL A 113 7.72 9.64 5.84
CA VAL A 113 7.02 10.93 5.99
C VAL A 113 5.55 10.70 6.29
N ASP A 114 5.03 11.28 7.36
CA ASP A 114 3.60 11.22 7.71
C ASP A 114 3.12 12.50 8.41
N VAL A 115 1.84 12.85 8.20
CA VAL A 115 1.18 13.95 8.93
C VAL A 115 0.87 13.57 10.38
N GLY A 116 0.78 12.28 10.69
CA GLY A 116 0.61 11.73 12.03
C GLY A 116 1.86 11.90 12.90
N TYR A 117 1.77 11.39 14.11
CA TYR A 117 2.88 11.41 15.05
C TYR A 117 3.00 10.07 15.78
N GLY A 118 4.21 9.50 15.82
CA GLY A 118 4.49 8.28 16.57
C GLY A 118 3.75 7.04 16.08
N GLN A 119 3.33 7.01 14.81
CA GLN A 119 2.59 5.87 14.24
C GLN A 119 3.51 4.77 13.74
N LEU A 120 4.72 5.13 13.31
CA LEU A 120 5.68 4.17 12.75
C LEU A 120 6.01 3.08 13.77
N ALA A 121 6.06 1.82 13.35
CA ALA A 121 6.37 0.70 14.22
C ALA A 121 7.76 0.86 14.84
N TRP A 122 7.90 0.55 16.14
CA TRP A 122 9.13 0.75 16.90
C TRP A 122 10.38 0.12 16.24
N ARG A 123 10.24 -1.08 15.67
CA ARG A 123 11.36 -1.73 14.99
C ARG A 123 11.88 -0.95 13.78
N LEU A 124 11.03 -0.15 13.12
CA LEU A 124 11.42 0.72 12.02
C LEU A 124 11.99 2.04 12.52
N GLN A 125 11.42 2.62 13.58
CA GLN A 125 11.99 3.83 14.21
C GLN A 125 13.41 3.59 14.74
N SER A 126 13.71 2.35 15.14
CA SER A 126 15.02 1.96 15.69
C SER A 126 16.02 1.53 14.62
N ASP A 127 15.60 1.38 13.36
CA ASP A 127 16.50 1.00 12.26
C ASP A 127 17.33 2.22 11.82
N PRO A 128 18.69 2.16 11.88
CA PRO A 128 19.54 3.29 11.53
C PRO A 128 19.42 3.77 10.09
N ARG A 129 18.77 2.99 9.22
CA ARG A 129 18.47 3.36 7.84
C ARG A 129 17.20 4.18 7.69
N VAL A 130 16.40 4.33 8.75
CA VAL A 130 15.11 5.03 8.72
C VAL A 130 15.24 6.42 9.32
N GLU A 131 14.87 7.41 8.53
CA GLU A 131 14.69 8.79 8.95
C GLU A 131 13.18 9.07 9.10
N VAL A 132 12.74 9.44 10.30
CA VAL A 132 11.31 9.66 10.58
C VAL A 132 10.99 11.16 10.49
N MET A 133 10.04 11.49 9.63
CA MET A 133 9.50 12.84 9.45
C MET A 133 8.01 12.87 9.80
N ASP A 134 7.71 12.81 11.10
CA ASP A 134 6.36 12.95 11.64
C ASP A 134 5.83 14.39 11.50
N ARG A 135 4.49 14.57 11.57
CA ARG A 135 3.80 15.86 11.48
C ARG A 135 4.16 16.64 10.22
N THR A 136 4.54 15.95 9.17
CA THR A 136 4.99 16.55 7.91
C THR A 136 3.93 16.36 6.83
N ASN A 137 3.40 17.48 6.33
CA ASN A 137 2.46 17.47 5.23
C ASN A 137 3.21 17.45 3.90
N VAL A 138 3.20 16.31 3.23
CA VAL A 138 3.87 16.08 1.94
C VAL A 138 3.54 17.16 0.91
N ARG A 139 2.28 17.65 0.87
CA ARG A 139 1.83 18.69 -0.06
C ARG A 139 2.60 20.02 0.09
N LEU A 140 3.16 20.29 1.27
CA LEU A 140 3.84 21.54 1.57
C LEU A 140 5.36 21.45 1.42
N MET A 141 5.89 20.28 1.09
CA MET A 141 7.33 20.04 0.94
C MET A 141 7.88 20.77 -0.29
N LYS A 142 9.16 21.13 -0.19
CA LYS A 142 9.89 21.91 -1.19
C LYS A 142 11.26 21.30 -1.45
N ALA A 143 11.86 21.66 -2.57
CA ALA A 143 13.23 21.28 -2.88
C ALA A 143 14.18 21.64 -1.72
N GLY A 144 14.97 20.65 -1.28
CA GLY A 144 15.92 20.78 -0.17
C GLY A 144 15.37 20.37 1.22
N ASP A 145 14.08 20.06 1.35
CA ASP A 145 13.51 19.58 2.63
C ASP A 145 14.00 18.17 2.98
N ILE A 146 14.42 17.38 1.99
CA ILE A 146 15.05 16.06 2.16
C ILE A 146 16.40 16.07 1.45
N LEU A 147 17.47 15.85 2.20
CA LEU A 147 18.84 15.78 1.69
C LEU A 147 19.60 14.58 2.27
N PRO A 148 20.29 13.79 1.42
CA PRO A 148 20.24 13.79 -0.06
C PRO A 148 18.83 13.53 -0.59
N ALA A 149 18.52 14.05 -1.78
CA ALA A 149 17.21 13.88 -2.41
C ALA A 149 16.91 12.39 -2.65
N PRO A 150 15.67 11.91 -2.43
CA PRO A 150 15.30 10.52 -2.64
C PRO A 150 15.32 10.15 -4.13
N GLU A 151 15.84 8.94 -4.40
CA GLU A 151 15.96 8.35 -5.75
C GLU A 151 14.75 7.47 -6.11
N LEU A 152 13.96 7.09 -5.11
CA LEU A 152 12.67 6.39 -5.27
C LEU A 152 11.67 6.95 -4.27
N ILE A 153 10.51 7.34 -4.76
CA ILE A 153 9.39 7.76 -3.92
C ILE A 153 8.24 6.77 -4.09
N VAL A 154 7.85 6.14 -2.99
CA VAL A 154 6.61 5.36 -2.92
C VAL A 154 5.57 6.10 -2.08
N GLY A 155 4.29 5.83 -2.27
CA GLY A 155 3.27 6.51 -1.48
C GLY A 155 1.94 5.79 -1.41
N ASP A 156 1.38 5.74 -0.19
CA ASP A 156 0.03 5.24 0.13
C ASP A 156 -0.76 6.33 0.88
N LEU A 157 -0.95 7.48 0.21
CA LEU A 157 -1.61 8.65 0.79
C LEU A 157 -3.12 8.46 0.88
N SER A 158 -3.73 8.99 1.93
CA SER A 158 -5.18 8.93 2.15
C SER A 158 -5.79 10.31 2.36
N PHE A 159 -7.05 10.47 1.94
CA PHE A 159 -7.84 11.69 2.11
C PHE A 159 -7.31 12.92 1.34
N ILE A 160 -6.48 12.71 0.33
CA ILE A 160 -5.95 13.75 -0.55
C ILE A 160 -5.81 13.18 -1.96
N SER A 161 -6.04 14.01 -2.98
CA SER A 161 -5.76 13.67 -4.37
C SER A 161 -4.25 13.69 -4.61
N LEU A 162 -3.74 12.72 -5.36
CA LEU A 162 -2.34 12.70 -5.79
C LEU A 162 -1.99 13.91 -6.66
N THR A 163 -2.95 14.46 -7.42
CA THR A 163 -2.71 15.65 -8.25
C THR A 163 -2.28 16.86 -7.43
N LEU A 164 -2.69 16.94 -6.15
CA LEU A 164 -2.31 18.02 -5.24
C LEU A 164 -0.93 17.79 -4.59
N VAL A 165 -0.42 16.57 -4.61
CA VAL A 165 0.81 16.17 -3.90
C VAL A 165 1.98 15.98 -4.86
N LEU A 166 1.70 15.55 -6.09
CA LEU A 166 2.71 15.30 -7.13
C LEU A 166 3.70 16.46 -7.32
N PRO A 167 3.28 17.75 -7.39
CA PRO A 167 4.24 18.84 -7.53
C PRO A 167 5.27 18.90 -6.41
N ALA A 168 4.86 18.67 -5.17
CA ALA A 168 5.75 18.65 -4.02
C ALA A 168 6.68 17.43 -4.04
N LEU A 169 6.16 16.24 -4.37
CA LEU A 169 6.98 15.01 -4.49
C LEU A 169 8.06 15.16 -5.56
N VAL A 170 7.70 15.72 -6.72
CA VAL A 170 8.68 15.99 -7.80
C VAL A 170 9.73 17.00 -7.35
N SER A 171 9.35 18.01 -6.58
CA SER A 171 10.29 19.05 -6.12
C SER A 171 11.35 18.54 -5.14
N VAL A 172 11.04 17.52 -4.31
CA VAL A 172 11.98 16.96 -3.33
C VAL A 172 12.80 15.80 -3.88
N ALA A 173 12.41 15.24 -5.01
CA ALA A 173 13.02 14.07 -5.63
C ALA A 173 14.37 14.39 -6.29
N ALA A 174 15.23 13.39 -6.41
CA ALA A 174 16.38 13.46 -7.31
C ALA A 174 15.93 13.60 -8.77
N PRO A 175 16.74 14.21 -9.67
CA PRO A 175 16.35 14.47 -11.06
C PRO A 175 15.88 13.22 -11.82
N ASP A 176 16.50 12.06 -11.54
CA ASP A 176 16.18 10.77 -12.17
C ASP A 176 15.45 9.81 -11.21
N ALA A 177 14.74 10.35 -10.23
CA ALA A 177 14.00 9.53 -9.27
C ALA A 177 12.87 8.75 -9.96
N ASP A 178 12.67 7.53 -9.49
CA ASP A 178 11.47 6.75 -9.78
C ASP A 178 10.35 7.09 -8.78
N PHE A 179 9.11 7.00 -9.26
CA PHE A 179 7.91 7.13 -8.43
C PHE A 179 7.04 5.89 -8.62
N LEU A 180 6.60 5.30 -7.52
CA LEU A 180 5.59 4.23 -7.51
C LEU A 180 4.49 4.62 -6.54
N LEU A 181 3.49 5.32 -7.05
CA LEU A 181 2.45 5.96 -6.24
C LEU A 181 1.11 5.26 -6.40
N MET A 182 0.38 5.14 -5.29
CA MET A 182 -0.91 4.50 -5.26
C MET A 182 -2.04 5.51 -5.54
N VAL A 183 -2.69 5.35 -6.69
CA VAL A 183 -3.94 6.04 -7.05
C VAL A 183 -5.09 5.38 -6.32
N LYS A 184 -5.85 6.19 -5.60
CA LYS A 184 -7.05 5.77 -4.87
C LYS A 184 -8.28 6.45 -5.46
N PRO A 185 -9.06 5.78 -6.32
CA PRO A 185 -10.20 6.38 -7.00
C PRO A 185 -11.15 7.14 -6.08
N GLN A 186 -11.33 6.66 -4.83
CA GLN A 186 -12.19 7.30 -3.84
C GLN A 186 -11.70 8.68 -3.37
N PHE A 187 -10.43 9.02 -3.57
CA PHE A 187 -9.88 10.33 -3.22
C PHE A 187 -9.63 11.22 -4.44
N GLU A 188 -9.79 10.67 -5.64
CA GLU A 188 -9.61 11.40 -6.90
C GLU A 188 -10.95 11.83 -7.53
N ILE A 189 -12.03 11.04 -7.38
CA ILE A 189 -13.29 11.23 -8.11
C ILE A 189 -14.13 12.43 -7.65
N GLY A 190 -13.80 13.02 -6.51
CA GLY A 190 -14.60 14.08 -5.90
C GLY A 190 -15.79 13.55 -5.07
N LYS A 191 -16.18 14.33 -4.06
CA LYS A 191 -17.20 13.90 -3.07
C LYS A 191 -18.58 13.67 -3.68
N ASP A 192 -18.97 14.48 -4.67
CA ASP A 192 -20.29 14.44 -5.29
C ASP A 192 -20.52 13.19 -6.14
N ARG A 193 -19.43 12.56 -6.60
CA ARG A 193 -19.45 11.35 -7.44
C ARG A 193 -19.09 10.09 -6.66
N LEU A 194 -18.72 10.23 -5.39
CA LEU A 194 -18.40 9.11 -4.52
C LEU A 194 -19.68 8.38 -4.12
N GLY A 195 -19.76 7.10 -4.45
CA GLY A 195 -20.92 6.27 -4.16
C GLY A 195 -21.18 6.07 -2.64
N SER A 196 -22.34 5.54 -2.33
CA SER A 196 -22.72 5.20 -0.94
C SER A 196 -21.67 4.26 -0.31
N GLY A 197 -21.30 4.55 0.94
CA GLY A 197 -20.27 3.79 1.65
C GLY A 197 -18.83 4.13 1.25
N GLY A 198 -18.61 5.18 0.42
CA GLY A 198 -17.27 5.63 0.07
C GLY A 198 -16.52 4.69 -0.89
N VAL A 199 -17.24 3.83 -1.62
CA VAL A 199 -16.65 2.86 -2.55
C VAL A 199 -16.97 3.22 -4.00
N VAL A 200 -15.92 3.35 -4.82
CA VAL A 200 -16.05 3.56 -6.27
C VAL A 200 -16.24 2.20 -6.94
N ARG A 201 -17.39 2.01 -7.60
CA ARG A 201 -17.75 0.74 -8.27
C ARG A 201 -17.79 0.85 -9.78
N ASN A 202 -17.99 2.06 -10.30
CA ASN A 202 -18.03 2.29 -11.74
C ASN A 202 -16.61 2.24 -12.32
N LEU A 203 -16.36 1.33 -13.26
CA LEU A 203 -15.05 1.13 -13.89
C LEU A 203 -14.61 2.35 -14.72
N ASP A 204 -15.53 3.14 -15.26
CA ASP A 204 -15.19 4.38 -15.95
C ASP A 204 -14.63 5.43 -15.00
N HIS A 205 -15.12 5.47 -13.76
CA HIS A 205 -14.55 6.33 -12.72
C HIS A 205 -13.12 5.88 -12.34
N HIS A 206 -12.83 4.58 -12.32
CA HIS A 206 -11.46 4.11 -12.12
C HIS A 206 -10.55 4.57 -13.26
N ARG A 207 -10.99 4.40 -14.51
CA ARG A 207 -10.22 4.85 -15.68
C ARG A 207 -9.96 6.35 -15.62
N GLU A 208 -11.01 7.15 -15.40
CA GLU A 208 -10.94 8.60 -15.33
C GLU A 208 -9.95 9.08 -14.27
N THR A 209 -10.03 8.53 -13.04
CA THR A 209 -9.17 8.94 -11.94
C THR A 209 -7.71 8.58 -12.16
N ILE A 210 -7.42 7.41 -12.72
CA ILE A 210 -6.06 7.02 -13.08
C ILE A 210 -5.51 7.95 -14.18
N THR A 211 -6.31 8.22 -15.22
CA THR A 211 -5.92 9.12 -16.32
C THR A 211 -5.63 10.53 -15.79
N GLN A 212 -6.48 11.07 -14.92
CA GLN A 212 -6.29 12.38 -14.31
C GLN A 212 -4.96 12.50 -13.55
N VAL A 213 -4.59 11.49 -12.79
CA VAL A 213 -3.29 11.46 -12.08
C VAL A 213 -2.12 11.37 -13.07
N ILE A 214 -2.25 10.55 -14.10
CA ILE A 214 -1.24 10.41 -15.16
C ILE A 214 -1.04 11.73 -15.92
N ASP A 215 -2.11 12.40 -16.30
CA ASP A 215 -2.03 13.69 -16.99
C ASP A 215 -1.35 14.76 -16.13
N CYS A 216 -1.66 14.78 -14.83
CA CYS A 216 -0.96 15.66 -13.89
C CYS A 216 0.54 15.32 -13.83
N ALA A 217 0.92 14.06 -13.74
CA ALA A 217 2.31 13.63 -13.70
C ALA A 217 3.06 14.01 -14.99
N ARG A 218 2.43 13.82 -16.15
CA ARG A 218 2.99 14.22 -17.46
C ARG A 218 3.17 15.73 -17.56
N GLY A 219 2.23 16.51 -17.03
CA GLY A 219 2.36 17.97 -16.94
C GLY A 219 3.55 18.44 -16.08
N LEU A 220 4.04 17.57 -15.18
CA LEU A 220 5.24 17.80 -14.38
C LEU A 220 6.52 17.19 -15.00
N GLY A 221 6.45 16.70 -16.24
CA GLY A 221 7.59 16.14 -16.96
C GLY A 221 7.86 14.65 -16.66
N LEU A 222 6.99 13.96 -15.91
CA LEU A 222 7.12 12.52 -15.67
C LEU A 222 6.56 11.71 -16.85
N ARG A 223 7.21 10.60 -17.16
CA ARG A 223 6.77 9.62 -18.14
C ARG A 223 6.30 8.36 -17.43
N ILE A 224 5.27 7.73 -17.97
CA ILE A 224 4.64 6.56 -17.36
C ILE A 224 5.31 5.29 -17.86
N ALA A 225 5.70 4.42 -16.95
CA ALA A 225 6.30 3.13 -17.27
C ALA A 225 5.31 1.97 -17.13
N ALA A 226 4.41 2.03 -16.15
CA ALA A 226 3.43 0.97 -15.93
C ALA A 226 2.24 1.44 -15.08
N VAL A 227 1.12 0.73 -15.23
CA VAL A 227 -0.06 0.82 -14.36
C VAL A 227 -0.39 -0.57 -13.86
N GLN A 228 -0.50 -0.75 -12.54
CA GLN A 228 -0.73 -2.05 -11.90
C GLN A 228 -1.83 -1.94 -10.84
N ALA A 229 -2.81 -2.84 -10.85
CA ALA A 229 -3.77 -2.92 -9.74
C ALA A 229 -3.08 -3.39 -8.46
N SER A 230 -3.44 -2.79 -7.32
CA SER A 230 -3.00 -3.28 -6.02
C SER A 230 -3.54 -4.70 -5.79
N PRO A 231 -2.72 -5.65 -5.29
CA PRO A 231 -3.18 -7.02 -5.02
C PRO A 231 -4.19 -7.08 -3.89
N LEU A 232 -4.20 -6.07 -3.02
CA LEU A 232 -5.15 -5.96 -1.91
C LEU A 232 -6.01 -4.70 -2.04
N PRO A 233 -7.31 -4.80 -1.77
CA PRO A 233 -8.19 -3.64 -1.70
C PRO A 233 -7.90 -2.81 -0.44
N GLY A 234 -8.32 -1.55 -0.47
CA GLY A 234 -8.37 -0.68 0.70
C GLY A 234 -9.31 -1.22 1.81
N PRO A 235 -9.28 -0.64 3.02
CA PRO A 235 -10.05 -1.12 4.17
C PRO A 235 -11.57 -1.20 3.93
N SER A 236 -12.12 -0.29 3.11
CA SER A 236 -13.55 -0.24 2.74
C SER A 236 -13.88 -1.07 1.50
N GLY A 237 -12.90 -1.78 0.90
CA GLY A 237 -13.09 -2.57 -0.31
C GLY A 237 -12.84 -1.81 -1.62
N ASN A 238 -12.35 -0.57 -1.58
CA ASN A 238 -11.94 0.15 -2.78
C ASN A 238 -10.77 -0.53 -3.46
N VAL A 239 -10.82 -0.64 -4.78
CA VAL A 239 -9.69 -1.07 -5.59
C VAL A 239 -8.78 0.13 -5.82
N GLU A 240 -7.48 -0.09 -5.67
CA GLU A 240 -6.44 0.92 -5.74
C GLU A 240 -5.40 0.49 -6.79
N TYR A 241 -4.67 1.45 -7.35
CA TYR A 241 -3.76 1.21 -8.46
C TYR A 241 -2.41 1.85 -8.22
N PHE A 242 -1.34 1.18 -8.58
CA PHE A 242 -0.01 1.76 -8.64
C PHE A 242 0.28 2.30 -10.04
N VAL A 243 0.87 3.49 -10.09
CA VAL A 243 1.43 4.06 -11.32
C VAL A 243 2.93 4.21 -11.12
N SER A 244 3.70 3.58 -12.01
CA SER A 244 5.17 3.69 -12.08
C SER A 244 5.55 4.76 -13.08
N MET A 245 6.40 5.72 -12.67
CA MET A 245 6.76 6.87 -13.48
C MET A 245 8.14 7.42 -13.13
N ARG A 246 8.80 8.08 -14.10
CA ARG A 246 10.10 8.74 -13.97
C ARG A 246 10.28 9.78 -15.06
N ALA A 247 11.04 10.85 -14.83
CA ALA A 247 11.24 11.94 -15.79
C ALA A 247 11.79 11.44 -17.15
N ASN A 248 12.84 10.64 -17.13
CA ASN A 248 13.54 10.15 -18.35
C ASN A 248 13.48 8.63 -18.45
N HIS A 249 12.29 8.03 -18.31
CA HIS A 249 12.15 6.58 -18.36
C HIS A 249 12.46 6.05 -19.77
N PRO A 250 13.43 5.12 -19.93
CA PRO A 250 13.81 4.62 -21.25
C PRO A 250 12.70 3.84 -21.95
N GLU A 251 11.85 3.16 -21.18
CA GLU A 251 10.72 2.33 -21.64
C GLU A 251 9.37 2.99 -21.31
N ALA A 252 9.28 4.32 -21.48
CA ALA A 252 8.04 5.02 -21.25
C ALA A 252 6.97 4.62 -22.25
N LEU A 253 5.76 4.39 -21.76
CA LEU A 253 4.59 4.04 -22.56
C LEU A 253 4.13 5.23 -23.41
N GLU A 254 3.72 4.95 -24.66
CA GLU A 254 3.02 5.88 -25.51
C GLU A 254 1.52 5.97 -25.13
N ASP A 255 0.79 6.96 -25.63
CA ASP A 255 -0.59 7.25 -25.23
C ASP A 255 -1.54 6.05 -25.40
N SER A 256 -1.41 5.31 -26.50
CA SER A 256 -2.22 4.09 -26.72
C SER A 256 -1.88 3.00 -25.69
N GLN A 257 -0.60 2.80 -25.40
CA GLN A 257 -0.11 1.84 -24.43
C GLN A 257 -0.52 2.19 -23.00
N ILE A 258 -0.55 3.49 -22.64
CA ILE A 258 -1.05 3.97 -21.35
C ILE A 258 -2.53 3.58 -21.20
N SER A 259 -3.34 3.85 -22.25
CA SER A 259 -4.77 3.50 -22.24
C SER A 259 -5.00 1.99 -22.10
N GLU A 260 -4.22 1.17 -22.78
CA GLU A 260 -4.24 -0.29 -22.68
C GLU A 260 -3.80 -0.76 -21.27
N ALA A 261 -2.73 -0.19 -20.72
CA ALA A 261 -2.24 -0.52 -19.38
C ALA A 261 -3.27 -0.21 -18.29
N ILE A 262 -3.96 0.95 -18.38
CA ILE A 262 -5.05 1.32 -17.49
C ILE A 262 -6.18 0.29 -17.59
N GLN A 263 -6.62 -0.03 -18.82
CA GLN A 263 -7.71 -0.97 -19.04
C GLN A 263 -7.36 -2.38 -18.54
N LYS A 264 -6.11 -2.82 -18.77
CA LYS A 264 -5.59 -4.10 -18.28
C LYS A 264 -5.61 -4.13 -16.75
N ALA A 265 -5.07 -3.10 -16.09
CA ALA A 265 -5.05 -3.01 -14.63
C ALA A 265 -6.45 -3.06 -14.02
N ILE A 266 -7.45 -2.41 -14.65
CA ILE A 266 -8.85 -2.46 -14.22
C ILE A 266 -9.43 -3.86 -14.38
N ASN A 267 -9.25 -4.49 -15.55
CA ASN A 267 -9.86 -5.78 -15.87
C ASN A 267 -9.25 -6.94 -15.08
N GLU A 268 -7.93 -6.98 -14.95
CA GLU A 268 -7.19 -8.04 -14.25
C GLU A 268 -7.16 -7.84 -12.73
N GLY A 269 -7.42 -6.62 -12.28
CA GLY A 269 -7.49 -6.27 -10.87
C GLY A 269 -8.76 -6.77 -10.17
N PRO A 270 -8.86 -6.57 -8.85
CA PRO A 270 -10.03 -6.97 -8.07
C PRO A 270 -11.35 -6.36 -8.57
N ALA A 271 -11.32 -5.18 -9.21
CA ALA A 271 -12.51 -4.54 -9.77
C ALA A 271 -13.11 -5.32 -10.93
N GLY A 272 -12.27 -5.79 -11.87
CA GLY A 272 -12.72 -6.55 -13.05
C GLY A 272 -13.17 -7.97 -12.69
N ARG A 273 -12.52 -8.62 -11.74
CA ARG A 273 -12.87 -9.99 -11.30
C ARG A 273 -14.25 -10.09 -10.64
N GLY A 274 -14.75 -8.99 -10.04
CA GLY A 274 -16.09 -8.94 -9.43
C GLY A 274 -17.23 -9.03 -10.44
N ILE A 275 -17.02 -8.62 -11.68
CA ILE A 275 -18.04 -8.66 -12.75
C ILE A 275 -18.20 -10.08 -13.28
N GLY A 276 -17.13 -10.87 -13.36
CA GLY A 276 -17.18 -12.27 -13.84
C GLY A 276 -17.97 -13.22 -12.94
N MET A 277 -18.07 -12.95 -11.64
CA MET A 277 -18.85 -13.79 -10.71
C MET A 277 -20.37 -13.58 -10.80
N HIS A 278 -20.85 -12.48 -11.37
CA HIS A 278 -22.29 -12.24 -11.54
C HIS A 278 -22.87 -12.76 -12.87
N MET A 279 -22.03 -13.04 -13.88
CA MET A 279 -22.50 -13.59 -15.16
C MET A 279 -22.78 -15.11 -15.13
N HIS A 280 -22.25 -15.84 -14.15
CA HIS A 280 -22.45 -17.29 -14.04
C HIS A 280 -23.58 -17.72 -13.06
N LYS A 281 -24.34 -16.80 -12.49
CA LYS A 281 -25.48 -17.12 -11.62
C LYS A 281 -26.85 -17.02 -12.29
N ASN A 282 -26.92 -16.66 -13.59
CA ASN A 282 -28.18 -16.53 -14.36
C ASN A 282 -28.12 -17.30 -15.68
N ALA A 283 -27.53 -18.49 -15.68
CA ALA A 283 -27.64 -19.43 -16.79
C ALA A 283 -28.15 -20.78 -16.27
#